data_707eb4f3bd88f056584c01aaed76a117
#
_entry.id   707eb4f3bd88f056584c01aaed76a117
#
_cell.length_a   1.000
_cell.length_b   1.000
_cell.length_c   1.000
_cell.angle_alpha   90.00
_cell.angle_beta   90.00
_cell.angle_gamma   90.00
#
_symmetry.space_group_name_H-M   'P 1'
#
loop_
_entity.id
_entity.type
_entity.pdbx_description
1 polymer ?
#
loop_
_entity_poly.entity_id
_entity_poly.type
_entity_poly.pdbx_seq_one_letter_code
_entity_poly.pdbx_strand_id
1 'polypeptide(L)'
;MKIKKGTTRTVFLIGKYAIKIPRFWHKYNNHRWKIFLRGILANIDEDYWWKWSNKRDKLCPVLFKSPLGLFLIMSKATELSVEEYDNLDLDQEFSGLPLDSKIMNFGKIHNKIVLVDYADSRYMCSDCSFNFKNR
;
A
#
# COMPACT_ATOMS: atom_id res chain seq x y z
N MET A 1 10.38 -4.60 -16.57
CA MET A 1 9.23 -4.03 -15.82
C MET A 1 8.33 -5.15 -15.35
N LYS A 2 7.96 -5.12 -14.10
CA LYS A 2 7.02 -6.08 -13.50
C LYS A 2 5.74 -5.35 -13.11
N ILE A 3 4.58 -5.96 -13.37
CA ILE A 3 3.27 -5.39 -13.04
C ILE A 3 2.59 -6.28 -12.00
N LYS A 4 2.17 -5.67 -10.89
CA LYS A 4 1.38 -6.34 -9.86
C LYS A 4 -0.02 -5.73 -9.81
N LYS A 5 -1.05 -6.56 -9.85
CA LYS A 5 -2.45 -6.11 -9.80
C LYS A 5 -3.02 -6.39 -8.41
N GLY A 6 -3.27 -5.32 -7.67
CA GLY A 6 -3.99 -5.38 -6.39
C GLY A 6 -5.49 -5.21 -6.57
N THR A 7 -6.22 -5.14 -5.45
CA THR A 7 -7.68 -4.97 -5.46
C THR A 7 -8.11 -3.61 -6.00
N THR A 8 -7.46 -2.54 -5.56
CA THR A 8 -7.83 -1.16 -5.91
C THR A 8 -6.77 -0.44 -6.73
N ARG A 9 -5.56 -0.98 -6.81
CA ARG A 9 -4.43 -0.35 -7.49
C ARG A 9 -3.66 -1.34 -8.33
N THR A 10 -3.02 -0.82 -9.37
CA THR A 10 -2.00 -1.53 -10.14
C THR A 10 -0.65 -0.94 -9.79
N VAL A 11 0.34 -1.80 -9.55
CA VAL A 11 1.69 -1.38 -9.19
C VAL A 11 2.65 -1.75 -10.32
N PHE A 12 3.35 -0.74 -10.84
CA PHE A 12 4.40 -0.91 -11.85
C PHE A 12 5.76 -0.84 -11.18
N LEU A 13 6.53 -1.91 -11.23
CA LEU A 13 7.89 -1.96 -10.71
C LEU A 13 8.87 -1.67 -11.84
N ILE A 14 9.48 -0.50 -11.80
CA ILE A 14 10.38 0.00 -12.85
C ILE A 14 11.68 0.46 -12.20
N GLY A 15 12.79 -0.23 -12.48
CA GLY A 15 14.09 0.10 -11.88
C GLY A 15 14.00 0.06 -10.35
N LYS A 16 14.30 1.19 -9.71
CA LYS A 16 14.26 1.35 -8.25
C LYS A 16 12.94 1.93 -7.74
N TYR A 17 11.93 2.03 -8.60
CA TYR A 17 10.65 2.67 -8.28
C TYR A 17 9.49 1.69 -8.32
N ALA A 18 8.52 1.91 -7.43
CA ALA A 18 7.20 1.29 -7.48
C ALA A 18 6.17 2.40 -7.71
N ILE A 19 5.41 2.31 -8.79
CA ILE A 19 4.41 3.32 -9.16
C ILE A 19 3.04 2.71 -8.97
N LYS A 20 2.25 3.26 -8.04
CA LYS A 20 0.91 2.79 -7.70
C LYS A 20 -0.14 3.67 -8.36
N ILE A 21 -0.98 3.06 -9.20
CA ILE A 21 -2.03 3.75 -9.95
C ILE A 21 -3.38 3.13 -9.58
N PRO A 22 -4.42 3.96 -9.28
CA PRO A 22 -5.77 3.44 -9.01
C PRO A 22 -6.28 2.61 -10.18
N ARG A 23 -6.94 1.49 -9.88
CA ARG A 23 -7.57 0.67 -10.91
C ARG A 23 -8.93 1.25 -11.26
N PHE A 24 -9.23 1.28 -12.54
CA PHE A 24 -10.53 1.71 -13.05
C PHE A 24 -11.48 0.53 -13.28
N TRP A 25 -10.96 -0.68 -13.41
CA TRP A 25 -11.74 -1.86 -13.71
C TRP A 25 -11.27 -3.06 -12.90
N HIS A 26 -12.22 -3.84 -12.39
CA HIS A 26 -11.96 -5.09 -11.71
C HIS A 26 -12.89 -6.19 -12.25
N LYS A 27 -12.34 -7.38 -12.47
CA LYS A 27 -13.03 -8.50 -13.12
C LYS A 27 -14.34 -8.91 -12.44
N TYR A 28 -14.41 -8.79 -11.13
CA TYR A 28 -15.55 -9.25 -10.34
C TYR A 28 -16.42 -8.14 -9.79
N ASN A 29 -16.16 -6.90 -10.13
CA ASN A 29 -16.89 -5.77 -9.58
C ASN A 29 -17.20 -4.75 -10.67
N ASN A 30 -18.51 -4.53 -10.89
CA ASN A 30 -18.99 -3.58 -11.89
C ASN A 30 -18.93 -2.11 -11.44
N HIS A 31 -18.53 -1.86 -10.18
CA HIS A 31 -18.47 -0.50 -9.63
C HIS A 31 -17.10 0.15 -9.89
N ARG A 32 -16.82 0.49 -11.14
CA ARG A 32 -15.54 1.04 -11.60
C ARG A 32 -15.12 2.30 -10.84
N TRP A 33 -16.06 3.24 -10.69
CA TRP A 33 -15.79 4.50 -10.00
C TRP A 33 -15.45 4.30 -8.54
N LYS A 34 -16.12 3.36 -7.88
CA LYS A 34 -15.87 3.06 -6.48
C LYS A 34 -14.47 2.47 -6.26
N ILE A 35 -14.04 1.58 -7.15
CA ILE A 35 -12.68 1.00 -7.12
C ILE A 35 -11.64 2.08 -7.37
N PHE A 36 -11.87 2.92 -8.37
CA PHE A 36 -10.98 4.02 -8.72
C PHE A 36 -10.82 5.01 -7.56
N LEU A 37 -11.92 5.43 -6.94
CA LEU A 37 -11.89 6.34 -5.78
C LEU A 37 -11.18 5.71 -4.58
N ARG A 38 -11.37 4.42 -4.33
CA ARG A 38 -10.64 3.71 -3.28
C ARG A 38 -9.14 3.68 -3.54
N GLY A 39 -8.74 3.51 -4.79
CA GLY A 39 -7.34 3.58 -5.18
C GLY A 39 -6.73 4.95 -4.96
N ILE A 40 -7.45 6.01 -5.30
CA ILE A 40 -7.05 7.39 -5.03
C ILE A 40 -6.89 7.62 -3.52
N LEU A 41 -7.88 7.22 -2.72
CA LEU A 41 -7.84 7.37 -1.26
C LEU A 41 -6.69 6.56 -0.65
N ALA A 42 -6.41 5.37 -1.18
CA ALA A 42 -5.28 4.57 -0.74
C ALA A 42 -3.94 5.27 -0.99
N ASN A 43 -3.77 5.90 -2.16
CA ASN A 43 -2.57 6.69 -2.47
C ASN A 43 -2.42 7.88 -1.52
N ILE A 44 -3.50 8.60 -1.27
CA ILE A 44 -3.52 9.74 -0.35
C ILE A 44 -3.18 9.29 1.08
N ASP A 45 -3.74 8.17 1.50
CA ASP A 45 -3.55 7.63 2.85
C ASP A 45 -2.10 7.19 3.08
N GLU A 46 -1.48 6.51 2.11
CA GLU A 46 -0.06 6.13 2.22
C GLU A 46 0.86 7.34 2.28
N ASP A 47 0.61 8.35 1.46
CA ASP A 47 1.38 9.61 1.52
C ASP A 47 1.20 10.29 2.87
N TYR A 48 0.00 10.30 3.42
CA TYR A 48 -0.29 10.84 4.75
C TYR A 48 0.49 10.10 5.84
N TRP A 49 0.44 8.76 5.86
CA TRP A 49 1.20 7.96 6.83
C TRP A 49 2.69 8.22 6.72
N TRP A 50 3.22 8.30 5.52
CA TRP A 50 4.62 8.59 5.31
C TRP A 50 5.02 9.96 5.87
N LYS A 51 4.21 10.98 5.64
CA LYS A 51 4.51 12.35 6.08
C LYS A 51 4.38 12.55 7.59
N TRP A 52 3.39 11.94 8.20
CA TRP A 52 2.97 12.26 9.57
C TRP A 52 3.25 11.18 10.60
N SER A 53 3.63 9.97 10.20
CA SER A 53 3.96 8.90 11.13
C SER A 53 5.29 9.15 11.82
N ASN A 54 5.36 8.86 13.11
CA ASN A 54 6.62 8.83 13.85
C ASN A 54 7.39 7.51 13.64
N LYS A 55 6.81 6.56 12.88
CA LYS A 55 7.41 5.26 12.56
C LYS A 55 7.77 5.12 11.08
N ARG A 56 8.26 6.20 10.47
CA ARG A 56 8.69 6.20 9.05
C ARG A 56 9.75 5.17 8.75
N ASP A 57 10.58 4.84 9.73
CA ASP A 57 11.62 3.82 9.60
C ASP A 57 11.04 2.42 9.32
N LYS A 58 9.77 2.19 9.62
CA LYS A 58 9.03 0.95 9.34
C LYS A 58 8.21 1.01 8.04
N LEU A 59 8.20 2.14 7.36
CA LEU A 59 7.43 2.36 6.14
C LEU A 59 8.34 2.45 4.92
N CYS A 60 7.89 1.91 3.80
CA CYS A 60 8.55 2.10 2.51
C CYS A 60 8.43 3.58 2.10
N PRO A 61 9.54 4.25 1.75
CA PRO A 61 9.51 5.67 1.43
C PRO A 61 8.59 6.03 0.26
N VAL A 62 7.75 7.04 0.47
CA VAL A 62 7.01 7.70 -0.59
C VAL A 62 7.89 8.81 -1.16
N LEU A 63 8.19 8.73 -2.45
CA LEU A 63 9.03 9.70 -3.14
C LEU A 63 8.22 10.83 -3.75
N PHE A 64 7.02 10.53 -4.23
CA PHE A 64 6.14 11.50 -4.86
C PHE A 64 4.69 11.05 -4.85
N LYS A 65 3.78 11.97 -4.60
CA LYS A 65 2.34 11.78 -4.79
C LYS A 65 1.84 12.84 -5.77
N SER A 66 1.12 12.42 -6.82
CA SER A 66 0.51 13.35 -7.76
C SER A 66 -0.62 14.14 -7.10
N PRO A 67 -0.99 15.32 -7.63
CA PRO A 67 -2.22 15.98 -7.22
C PRO A 67 -3.40 15.01 -7.32
N LEU A 68 -4.31 15.07 -6.34
CA LEU A 68 -5.50 14.22 -6.25
C LEU A 68 -5.22 12.71 -6.04
N GLY A 69 -3.96 12.29 -5.83
CA GLY A 69 -3.66 10.88 -5.61
C GLY A 69 -3.81 9.98 -6.84
N LEU A 70 -3.69 10.54 -8.04
CA LEU A 70 -3.82 9.78 -9.29
C LEU A 70 -2.69 8.77 -9.48
N PHE A 71 -1.51 9.05 -8.94
CA PHE A 71 -0.43 8.08 -8.84
C PHE A 71 0.46 8.40 -7.65
N LEU A 72 1.13 7.36 -7.17
CA LEU A 72 2.06 7.42 -6.05
C LEU A 72 3.35 6.72 -6.45
N ILE A 73 4.49 7.38 -6.25
CA ILE A 73 5.80 6.80 -6.52
C ILE A 73 6.47 6.52 -5.18
N MET A 74 6.88 5.27 -4.99
CA MET A 74 7.58 4.79 -3.80
C MET A 74 8.90 4.14 -4.19
N SER A 75 9.78 3.97 -3.23
CA SER A 75 10.97 3.14 -3.42
C SER A 75 10.55 1.69 -3.63
N LYS A 76 11.23 1.00 -4.53
CA LYS A 76 11.02 -0.44 -4.74
C LYS A 76 11.72 -1.22 -3.65
N ALA A 77 10.98 -2.04 -2.91
CA ALA A 77 11.52 -2.95 -1.91
C ALA A 77 11.72 -4.34 -2.51
N THR A 78 12.68 -5.08 -1.98
CA THR A 78 12.90 -6.49 -2.31
C THR A 78 11.88 -7.35 -1.55
N GLU A 79 11.31 -8.36 -2.22
CA GLU A 79 10.36 -9.27 -1.59
C GLU A 79 11.02 -10.05 -0.45
N LEU A 80 10.25 -10.31 0.63
CA LEU A 80 10.71 -11.15 1.73
C LEU A 80 10.63 -12.63 1.36
N SER A 81 11.55 -13.42 1.91
CA SER A 81 11.37 -14.87 1.96
C SER A 81 10.34 -15.24 3.03
N VAL A 82 9.75 -16.44 2.91
CA VAL A 82 8.80 -16.95 3.90
C VAL A 82 9.47 -17.03 5.28
N GLU A 83 10.73 -17.43 5.33
CA GLU A 83 11.51 -17.51 6.57
C GLU A 83 11.68 -16.13 7.23
N GLU A 84 12.02 -15.11 6.45
CA GLU A 84 12.15 -13.76 6.95
C GLU A 84 10.83 -13.22 7.51
N TYR A 85 9.72 -13.52 6.83
CA TYR A 85 8.39 -13.12 7.28
C TYR A 85 7.98 -13.84 8.56
N ASP A 86 8.21 -15.16 8.66
CA ASP A 86 7.85 -15.95 9.83
C ASP A 86 8.63 -15.54 11.09
N ASN A 87 9.81 -14.96 10.93
CA ASN A 87 10.63 -14.48 12.04
C ASN A 87 10.26 -13.04 12.49
N LEU A 88 9.30 -12.38 11.82
CA LEU A 88 8.86 -11.05 12.22
C LEU A 88 7.90 -11.12 13.41
N ASP A 89 8.13 -10.25 14.38
CA ASP A 89 7.16 -9.95 15.43
C ASP A 89 6.34 -8.73 14.99
N LEU A 90 5.21 -8.99 14.32
CA LEU A 90 4.38 -7.92 13.77
C LEU A 90 3.79 -7.00 14.83
N ASP A 91 3.42 -7.58 15.98
CA ASP A 91 2.82 -6.81 17.06
C ASP A 91 3.81 -5.85 17.72
N GLN A 92 5.06 -6.25 17.82
CA GLN A 92 6.10 -5.43 18.42
C GLN A 92 6.71 -4.43 17.44
N GLU A 93 7.04 -4.89 16.24
CA GLU A 93 7.80 -4.09 15.27
C GLU A 93 6.93 -3.11 14.50
N PHE A 94 5.67 -3.47 14.24
CA PHE A 94 4.76 -2.68 13.40
C PHE A 94 3.49 -2.22 14.14
N SER A 95 3.51 -2.16 15.47
CA SER A 95 2.36 -1.71 16.24
C SER A 95 1.99 -0.26 15.91
N GLY A 96 0.69 0.01 15.86
CA GLY A 96 0.17 1.34 15.57
C GLY A 96 0.18 1.73 14.09
N LEU A 97 0.61 0.83 13.20
CA LEU A 97 0.59 1.05 11.75
C LEU A 97 -0.59 0.30 11.11
N PRO A 98 -1.13 0.82 9.98
CA PRO A 98 -2.20 0.12 9.26
C PRO A 98 -1.60 -1.12 8.58
N LEU A 99 -1.85 -2.27 9.20
CA LEU A 99 -1.19 -3.53 8.88
C LEU A 99 -2.19 -4.55 8.39
N ASP A 100 -1.95 -5.11 7.21
CA ASP A 100 -2.55 -6.35 6.74
C ASP A 100 -1.46 -7.43 6.75
N SER A 101 -1.69 -8.51 7.51
CA SER A 101 -0.69 -9.54 7.79
C SER A 101 -0.49 -10.49 6.61
N LYS A 102 -0.04 -9.96 5.48
CA LYS A 102 0.31 -10.73 4.29
C LYS A 102 1.76 -10.47 3.93
N ILE A 103 2.50 -11.53 3.61
CA ILE A 103 3.92 -11.44 3.24
C ILE A 103 4.17 -10.44 2.11
N MET A 104 3.24 -10.33 1.14
CA MET A 104 3.36 -9.41 0.02
C MET A 104 3.30 -7.93 0.41
N ASN A 105 2.82 -7.61 1.62
CA ASN A 105 2.75 -6.24 2.12
C ASN A 105 4.04 -5.77 2.77
N PHE A 106 5.05 -6.63 2.84
CA PHE A 106 6.37 -6.32 3.41
C PHE A 106 7.46 -6.45 2.36
N GLY A 107 8.55 -5.76 2.57
CA GLY A 107 9.74 -5.85 1.73
C GLY A 107 10.98 -5.39 2.47
N LYS A 108 12.14 -5.46 1.79
CA LYS A 108 13.41 -4.98 2.34
C LYS A 108 13.97 -3.82 1.53
N ILE A 109 14.44 -2.81 2.23
CA ILE A 109 15.24 -1.72 1.66
C ILE A 109 16.51 -1.60 2.52
N HIS A 110 17.67 -1.76 1.91
CA HIS A 110 18.96 -1.71 2.58
C HIS A 110 19.02 -2.65 3.82
N ASN A 111 18.60 -3.91 3.64
CA ASN A 111 18.53 -4.94 4.68
C ASN A 111 17.54 -4.64 5.83
N LYS A 112 16.72 -3.62 5.69
CA LYS A 112 15.71 -3.23 6.66
C LYS A 112 14.33 -3.63 6.16
N ILE A 113 13.56 -4.30 7.01
CA ILE A 113 12.20 -4.73 6.67
C ILE A 113 11.25 -3.55 6.87
N VAL A 114 10.48 -3.27 5.83
CA VAL A 114 9.50 -2.16 5.80
C VAL A 114 8.14 -2.66 5.30
N LEU A 115 7.10 -1.94 5.70
CA LEU A 115 5.75 -2.12 5.19
C LEU A 115 5.65 -1.40 3.84
N VAL A 116 5.28 -2.12 2.77
CA VAL A 116 5.21 -1.57 1.40
C VAL A 116 3.78 -1.21 0.97
N ASP A 117 2.78 -1.73 1.68
CA ASP A 117 1.38 -1.42 1.44
C ASP A 117 0.74 -1.12 2.80
N TYR A 118 0.57 0.17 3.08
CA TYR A 118 0.10 0.63 4.38
C TYR A 118 -1.09 1.59 4.28
N ALA A 119 -1.81 1.56 3.18
CA ALA A 119 -3.12 2.19 3.10
C ALA A 119 -4.08 1.50 4.08
N ASP A 120 -4.95 2.27 4.70
CA ASP A 120 -5.94 1.72 5.62
C ASP A 120 -6.76 0.63 4.94
N SER A 121 -6.87 -0.53 5.58
CA SER A 121 -7.58 -1.70 5.03
C SER A 121 -9.03 -1.41 4.64
N ARG A 122 -9.65 -0.39 5.21
CA ARG A 122 -10.99 0.07 4.84
C ARG A 122 -11.10 0.46 3.37
N TYR A 123 -10.02 0.93 2.77
CA TYR A 123 -9.99 1.29 1.35
C TYR A 123 -9.69 0.09 0.44
N MET A 124 -9.22 -0.99 1.02
CA MET A 124 -8.80 -2.18 0.29
C MET A 124 -9.91 -3.24 0.22
N CYS A 125 -10.87 -3.20 1.12
CA CYS A 125 -11.95 -4.18 1.20
C CYS A 125 -13.00 -3.91 0.12
N SER A 126 -13.24 -4.88 -0.76
CA SER A 126 -14.26 -4.78 -1.81
C SER A 126 -15.70 -4.79 -1.28
N ASP A 127 -15.89 -5.42 -0.11
CA ASP A 127 -17.21 -5.62 0.50
C ASP A 127 -17.54 -4.59 1.58
N CYS A 128 -16.58 -3.74 1.93
CA CYS A 128 -16.83 -2.69 2.89
C CYS A 128 -17.78 -1.66 2.27
N SER A 129 -18.99 -1.59 2.76
CA SER A 129 -19.85 -0.45 2.51
C SER A 129 -19.14 0.80 2.99
N PHE A 130 -18.93 1.73 2.09
CA PHE A 130 -18.26 3.00 2.39
C PHE A 130 -19.17 3.78 3.34
N ASN A 131 -18.93 3.63 4.64
CA ASN A 131 -19.74 4.29 5.65
C ASN A 131 -19.02 5.57 6.10
N PHE A 132 -19.35 6.68 5.44
CA PHE A 132 -18.81 8.00 5.77
C PHE A 132 -19.17 8.47 7.20
N LYS A 133 -20.07 7.79 7.88
CA LYS A 133 -20.55 8.21 9.20
C LYS A 133 -19.57 7.89 10.35
N ASN A 134 -18.55 7.08 10.11
CA ASN A 134 -17.61 6.65 11.15
C ASN A 134 -16.20 7.25 11.00
N ARG A 135 -16.11 8.35 10.33
CA ARG A 135 -14.85 9.11 10.23
C ARG A 135 -14.90 10.39 11.03
#